data_d19e0512fb084a033646100e0c9b7bc8
#
_entry.id   d19e0512fb084a033646100e0c9b7bc8
#
_cell.length_a   1.000
_cell.length_b   1.000
_cell.length_c   1.000
_cell.angle_alpha   90.00
_cell.angle_beta   90.00
_cell.angle_gamma   90.00
#
_symmetry.space_group_name_H-M   'P 1'
#
loop_
_entity.id
_entity.type
_entity.pdbx_description
1 polymer ?
#
loop_
_entity_poly.entity_id
_entity_poly.type
_entity_poly.pdbx_seq_one_letter_code
_entity_poly.pdbx_strand_id
1 'polypeptide(L)'
;SPRLQYALDQYVLRGGRLVVLLDPNARADMISPENQFGQQPQLASDLPELLNSWGVDYDSTKVVGDRLHATQVNTGQGVMSFPMWMTFRTQSLDQEHPITAQLENLLFVEAGSFKKAAESKTDFTALISLSEQSGLIDAFQLRFSPPDQLSREMKVDDSAKAVMAITAGNFSSAFPNGQPAKEKKETQAKAAADESEAETPLMHTHLNESTERNSILLFSDVDFLSDQF
;
A
#
# COMPACT_ATOMS: atom_id res chain seq x y z
N SER A 1 -1.04 13.05 -7.57
CA SER A 1 -1.95 13.79 -8.47
C SER A 1 -2.60 12.86 -9.49
N PRO A 2 -3.81 13.15 -10.00
CA PRO A 2 -4.51 12.32 -10.98
C PRO A 2 -3.71 12.09 -12.29
N ARG A 3 -2.92 13.06 -12.71
CA ARG A 3 -2.06 12.91 -13.89
C ARG A 3 -0.93 11.91 -13.70
N LEU A 4 -0.36 11.83 -12.50
CA LEU A 4 0.64 10.81 -12.17
C LEU A 4 0.00 9.42 -12.15
N GLN A 5 -1.18 9.29 -11.55
CA GLN A 5 -1.90 8.01 -11.55
C GLN A 5 -2.25 7.58 -12.98
N TYR A 6 -2.68 8.50 -13.84
CA TYR A 6 -2.87 8.22 -15.26
C TYR A 6 -1.58 7.74 -15.96
N ALA A 7 -0.45 8.37 -15.67
CA ALA A 7 0.83 7.95 -16.25
C ALA A 7 1.22 6.53 -15.81
N LEU A 8 1.00 6.19 -14.53
CA LEU A 8 1.21 4.84 -14.00
C LEU A 8 0.25 3.82 -14.63
N ASP A 9 -1.04 4.16 -14.76
CA ASP A 9 -2.04 3.36 -15.45
C ASP A 9 -1.57 3.01 -16.86
N GLN A 10 -1.26 4.02 -17.66
CA GLN A 10 -0.83 3.83 -19.02
C GLN A 10 0.53 3.13 -19.15
N TYR A 11 1.42 3.27 -18.18
CA TYR A 11 2.67 2.52 -18.10
C TYR A 11 2.42 1.01 -17.92
N VAL A 12 1.53 0.67 -16.98
CA VAL A 12 1.15 -0.72 -16.73
C VAL A 12 0.44 -1.34 -17.95
N LEU A 13 -0.49 -0.61 -18.58
CA LEU A 13 -1.22 -1.10 -19.76
C LEU A 13 -0.29 -1.38 -20.96
N ARG A 14 0.88 -0.73 -21.03
CA ARG A 14 1.91 -0.96 -22.03
C ARG A 14 2.91 -2.08 -21.68
N GLY A 15 2.62 -2.87 -20.66
CA GLY A 15 3.51 -3.94 -20.23
C GLY A 15 4.59 -3.51 -19.23
N GLY A 16 4.55 -2.26 -18.75
CA GLY A 16 5.46 -1.77 -17.70
C GLY A 16 5.23 -2.50 -16.37
N ARG A 17 6.30 -3.01 -15.77
CA ARG A 17 6.24 -3.71 -14.48
C ARG A 17 6.30 -2.70 -13.35
N LEU A 18 5.46 -2.90 -12.33
CA LEU A 18 5.31 -1.98 -11.22
C LEU A 18 5.45 -2.72 -9.88
N VAL A 19 6.15 -2.09 -8.95
CA VAL A 19 6.13 -2.42 -7.53
C VAL A 19 5.46 -1.27 -6.80
N VAL A 20 4.42 -1.55 -6.03
CA VAL A 20 3.62 -0.57 -5.31
C VAL A 20 3.76 -0.85 -3.82
N LEU A 21 4.14 0.17 -3.08
CA LEU A 21 4.16 0.15 -1.63
C LEU A 21 3.09 1.12 -1.14
N LEU A 22 2.14 0.60 -0.35
CA LEU A 22 1.08 1.38 0.30
C LEU A 22 1.17 1.17 1.79
N ASP A 23 0.75 2.16 2.54
CA ASP A 23 0.81 2.11 4.00
C ASP A 23 -0.38 2.86 4.60
N PRO A 24 -1.11 2.29 5.54
CA PRO A 24 -2.17 3.00 6.26
C PRO A 24 -1.62 3.89 7.38
N ASN A 25 -0.37 3.66 7.85
CA ASN A 25 0.21 4.40 8.97
C ASN A 25 1.75 4.37 8.97
N ALA A 26 2.39 4.98 7.95
CA ALA A 26 3.84 5.06 7.79
C ALA A 26 4.53 5.68 9.02
N ARG A 27 5.03 4.83 9.92
CA ARG A 27 5.66 5.26 11.18
C ARG A 27 7.00 5.93 10.98
N ALA A 28 7.77 5.49 9.99
CA ALA A 28 9.04 6.12 9.66
C ALA A 28 8.86 7.60 9.32
N ASP A 29 7.77 7.96 8.65
CA ASP A 29 7.44 9.36 8.34
C ASP A 29 7.08 10.19 9.57
N MET A 30 6.52 9.59 10.63
CA MET A 30 6.26 10.30 11.89
C MET A 30 7.53 10.76 12.58
N ILE A 31 8.61 9.98 12.44
CA ILE A 31 9.88 10.19 13.15
C ILE A 31 10.83 11.07 12.30
N SER A 32 10.52 11.30 11.04
CA SER A 32 11.35 12.07 10.13
C SER A 32 11.53 13.53 10.61
N PRO A 33 12.79 14.03 10.68
CA PRO A 33 13.06 15.42 11.09
C PRO A 33 12.34 16.46 10.21
N GLU A 34 12.05 16.15 8.95
CA GLU A 34 11.37 17.03 8.02
C GLU A 34 9.92 17.31 8.43
N ASN A 35 9.28 16.39 9.12
CA ASN A 35 7.90 16.51 9.60
C ASN A 35 7.76 17.22 10.96
N GLN A 36 8.87 17.53 11.64
CA GLN A 36 8.86 18.22 12.94
C GLN A 36 8.55 19.71 12.84
N PHE A 37 8.54 20.30 11.65
CA PHE A 37 8.32 21.75 11.43
C PHE A 37 6.86 22.14 11.13
N GLY A 38 5.88 21.46 11.72
CA GLY A 38 4.50 21.96 11.81
C GLY A 38 3.55 21.54 10.69
N GLN A 39 3.94 20.70 9.75
CA GLN A 39 3.02 20.00 8.87
C GLN A 39 2.69 18.63 9.47
N GLN A 40 1.40 18.31 9.58
CA GLN A 40 1.00 16.95 9.97
C GLN A 40 1.37 16.01 8.82
N PRO A 41 2.19 14.96 9.08
CA PRO A 41 2.56 14.01 8.05
C PRO A 41 1.31 13.27 7.54
N GLN A 42 1.22 13.09 6.24
CA GLN A 42 0.23 12.22 5.64
C GLN A 42 0.73 10.78 5.76
N LEU A 43 0.30 10.09 6.79
CA LEU A 43 0.80 8.75 7.12
C LEU A 43 0.16 7.65 6.27
N ALA A 44 -1.03 7.90 5.73
CA ALA A 44 -1.73 6.93 4.89
C ALA A 44 -1.51 7.23 3.41
N SER A 45 -1.25 6.19 2.63
CA SER A 45 -1.21 6.23 1.17
C SER A 45 -2.29 5.35 0.56
N ASP A 46 -2.86 5.80 -0.57
CA ASP A 46 -3.92 5.10 -1.27
C ASP A 46 -3.91 5.41 -2.78
N LEU A 47 -4.37 4.45 -3.57
CA LEU A 47 -4.51 4.56 -5.03
C LEU A 47 -5.82 3.88 -5.49
N PRO A 48 -7.00 4.32 -4.98
CA PRO A 48 -8.24 3.55 -5.10
C PRO A 48 -8.65 3.26 -6.54
N GLU A 49 -8.54 4.21 -7.47
CA GLU A 49 -8.89 3.99 -8.87
C GLU A 49 -7.97 2.95 -9.53
N LEU A 50 -6.67 3.02 -9.27
CA LEU A 50 -5.69 2.08 -9.81
C LEU A 50 -5.87 0.68 -9.21
N LEU A 51 -5.99 0.58 -7.89
CA LEU A 51 -6.17 -0.70 -7.21
C LEU A 51 -7.44 -1.41 -7.67
N ASN A 52 -8.55 -0.68 -7.80
CA ASN A 52 -9.79 -1.21 -8.34
C ASN A 52 -9.60 -1.76 -9.77
N SER A 53 -8.92 -1.02 -10.64
CA SER A 53 -8.66 -1.45 -12.02
C SER A 53 -7.72 -2.67 -12.10
N TRP A 54 -6.85 -2.84 -11.10
CA TRP A 54 -5.96 -3.98 -10.95
C TRP A 54 -6.61 -5.17 -10.21
N GLY A 55 -7.86 -5.00 -9.77
CA GLY A 55 -8.63 -6.05 -9.12
C GLY A 55 -8.22 -6.33 -7.68
N VAL A 56 -7.77 -5.31 -6.96
CA VAL A 56 -7.27 -5.37 -5.58
C VAL A 56 -8.14 -4.52 -4.68
N ASP A 57 -8.54 -5.09 -3.55
CA ASP A 57 -9.22 -4.40 -2.45
C ASP A 57 -8.20 -4.04 -1.36
N TYR A 58 -8.17 -2.77 -0.97
CA TYR A 58 -7.31 -2.20 0.06
C TYR A 58 -8.04 -1.06 0.78
N ASP A 59 -7.94 -1.04 2.10
CA ASP A 59 -8.52 0.04 2.93
C ASP A 59 -7.39 0.75 3.70
N SER A 60 -7.03 1.95 3.24
CA SER A 60 -6.00 2.80 3.83
C SER A 60 -6.35 3.33 5.22
N THR A 61 -7.57 3.11 5.72
CA THR A 61 -8.01 3.48 7.07
C THR A 61 -7.82 2.36 8.09
N LYS A 62 -7.41 1.17 7.66
CA LYS A 62 -7.29 -0.03 8.49
C LYS A 62 -5.86 -0.53 8.53
N VAL A 63 -5.42 -0.85 9.75
CA VAL A 63 -4.19 -1.60 10.01
C VAL A 63 -4.56 -3.03 10.32
N VAL A 64 -3.78 -3.97 9.82
CA VAL A 64 -3.95 -5.38 10.13
C VAL A 64 -3.01 -5.80 11.26
N GLY A 65 -3.47 -6.71 12.08
CA GLY A 65 -2.66 -7.40 13.06
C GLY A 65 -2.82 -8.91 12.90
N ASP A 66 -1.79 -9.66 13.30
CA ASP A 66 -1.81 -11.12 13.32
C ASP A 66 -1.18 -11.64 14.61
N ARG A 67 -1.96 -12.36 15.41
CA ARG A 67 -1.48 -12.87 16.71
C ARG A 67 -0.44 -13.98 16.57
N LEU A 68 -0.48 -14.73 15.46
CA LEU A 68 0.49 -15.78 15.19
C LEU A 68 1.88 -15.21 14.86
N HIS A 69 1.91 -14.09 14.15
CA HIS A 69 3.13 -13.45 13.68
C HIS A 69 3.56 -12.25 14.55
N ALA A 70 2.89 -12.06 15.71
CA ALA A 70 3.09 -10.91 16.57
C ALA A 70 4.53 -10.80 17.09
N THR A 71 5.10 -9.61 16.94
CA THR A 71 6.45 -9.28 17.43
C THR A 71 6.42 -8.88 18.91
N GLN A 72 7.49 -9.21 19.63
CA GLN A 72 7.68 -8.77 21.02
C GLN A 72 8.16 -7.31 21.01
N VAL A 73 7.39 -6.41 21.62
CA VAL A 73 7.73 -4.99 21.73
C VAL A 73 7.91 -4.58 23.17
N ASN A 74 8.85 -3.68 23.44
CA ASN A 74 9.03 -3.09 24.77
C ASN A 74 8.19 -1.80 24.87
N THR A 75 7.19 -1.81 25.73
CA THR A 75 6.27 -0.68 25.94
C THR A 75 6.72 0.31 27.01
N GLY A 76 7.90 0.10 27.63
CA GLY A 76 8.36 0.86 28.80
C GLY A 76 7.74 0.39 30.12
N GLN A 77 6.67 -0.38 30.09
CA GLN A 77 6.05 -1.05 31.23
C GLN A 77 6.32 -2.56 31.27
N GLY A 78 6.98 -3.06 30.22
CA GLY A 78 7.31 -4.47 30.03
C GLY A 78 7.30 -4.87 28.56
N VAL A 79 7.65 -6.13 28.34
CA VAL A 79 7.63 -6.73 27.00
C VAL A 79 6.27 -7.37 26.77
N MET A 80 5.64 -7.08 25.62
CA MET A 80 4.39 -7.70 25.21
C MET A 80 4.41 -8.12 23.73
N SER A 81 3.59 -9.09 23.40
CA SER A 81 3.32 -9.48 22.02
C SER A 81 2.36 -8.49 21.37
N PHE A 82 2.79 -7.81 20.31
CA PHE A 82 2.00 -6.77 19.65
C PHE A 82 1.63 -7.18 18.21
N PRO A 83 0.38 -7.56 17.98
CA PRO A 83 -0.05 -8.16 16.71
C PRO A 83 0.08 -7.24 15.49
N MET A 84 0.09 -5.91 15.64
CA MET A 84 0.23 -4.95 14.55
C MET A 84 1.68 -4.80 14.07
N TRP A 85 2.62 -5.36 14.79
CA TRP A 85 4.00 -5.56 14.35
C TRP A 85 4.19 -7.04 14.08
N MET A 86 4.34 -7.40 12.81
CA MET A 86 4.31 -8.80 12.36
C MET A 86 5.67 -9.22 11.81
N THR A 87 6.26 -10.25 12.42
CA THR A 87 7.50 -10.85 11.94
C THR A 87 7.19 -12.14 11.19
N PHE A 88 7.43 -12.12 9.88
CA PHE A 88 7.36 -13.30 9.01
C PHE A 88 8.76 -13.89 8.85
N ARG A 89 8.92 -15.16 9.19
CA ARG A 89 10.18 -15.90 9.07
C ARG A 89 10.10 -16.88 7.92
N THR A 90 11.24 -17.44 7.54
CA THR A 90 11.39 -18.41 6.44
C THR A 90 10.25 -19.44 6.35
N GLN A 91 9.83 -19.99 7.48
CA GLN A 91 8.76 -21.00 7.52
C GLN A 91 7.35 -20.45 7.22
N SER A 92 7.17 -19.14 7.28
CA SER A 92 5.90 -18.45 6.95
C SER A 92 5.90 -17.87 5.54
N LEU A 93 7.00 -18.05 4.80
CA LEU A 93 7.20 -17.54 3.45
C LEU A 93 7.14 -18.71 2.45
N ASP A 94 6.61 -18.46 1.27
CA ASP A 94 6.64 -19.44 0.18
C ASP A 94 8.08 -19.60 -0.32
N GLN A 95 8.69 -20.76 -0.03
CA GLN A 95 10.06 -21.07 -0.41
C GLN A 95 10.20 -21.52 -1.88
N GLU A 96 9.09 -21.80 -2.55
CA GLU A 96 9.08 -22.18 -3.98
C GLU A 96 8.91 -20.96 -4.89
N HIS A 97 8.34 -19.86 -4.37
CA HIS A 97 8.13 -18.66 -5.17
C HIS A 97 9.42 -17.81 -5.28
N PRO A 98 9.89 -17.44 -6.49
CA PRO A 98 11.19 -16.77 -6.69
C PRO A 98 11.37 -15.47 -5.91
N ILE A 99 10.28 -14.75 -5.60
CA ILE A 99 10.33 -13.48 -4.87
C ILE A 99 10.57 -13.69 -3.37
N THR A 100 10.03 -14.78 -2.80
CA THR A 100 10.06 -15.05 -1.37
C THR A 100 11.05 -16.14 -0.94
N ALA A 101 11.53 -16.97 -1.88
CA ALA A 101 12.38 -18.13 -1.61
C ALA A 101 13.70 -17.85 -0.89
N GLN A 102 14.24 -16.61 -1.02
CA GLN A 102 15.49 -16.23 -0.39
C GLN A 102 15.30 -15.26 0.78
N LEU A 103 14.06 -14.97 1.16
CA LEU A 103 13.78 -14.10 2.29
C LEU A 103 13.83 -14.92 3.58
N GLU A 104 14.54 -14.41 4.57
CA GLU A 104 14.70 -15.08 5.86
C GLU A 104 13.77 -14.52 6.93
N ASN A 105 13.64 -13.19 6.94
CA ASN A 105 12.90 -12.47 7.95
C ASN A 105 12.39 -11.14 7.39
N LEU A 106 11.11 -10.85 7.60
CA LEU A 106 10.49 -9.58 7.25
C LEU A 106 9.67 -9.08 8.43
N LEU A 107 9.90 -7.84 8.84
CA LEU A 107 9.09 -7.15 9.84
C LEU A 107 8.16 -6.17 9.11
N PHE A 108 6.87 -6.31 9.31
CA PHE A 108 5.84 -5.36 8.89
C PHE A 108 5.34 -4.60 10.13
N VAL A 109 5.27 -3.26 10.02
CA VAL A 109 4.95 -2.36 11.13
C VAL A 109 3.67 -1.60 10.83
N GLU A 110 2.59 -1.97 11.52
CA GLU A 110 1.28 -1.31 11.37
C GLU A 110 0.77 -1.32 9.91
N ALA A 111 1.05 -2.39 9.21
CA ALA A 111 0.74 -2.61 7.80
C ALA A 111 -0.76 -2.61 7.50
N GLY A 112 -1.12 -2.32 6.25
CA GLY A 112 -2.44 -2.60 5.69
C GLY A 112 -2.60 -4.06 5.28
N SER A 113 -3.63 -4.33 4.49
CA SER A 113 -3.80 -5.65 3.88
C SER A 113 -4.50 -5.59 2.54
N PHE A 114 -4.15 -6.50 1.67
CA PHE A 114 -4.77 -6.68 0.36
C PHE A 114 -5.68 -7.90 0.34
N LYS A 115 -6.75 -7.79 -0.45
CA LYS A 115 -7.63 -8.89 -0.83
C LYS A 115 -7.88 -8.82 -2.33
N LYS A 116 -8.29 -9.94 -2.92
CA LYS A 116 -8.83 -9.91 -4.27
C LYS A 116 -10.18 -9.19 -4.26
N ALA A 117 -10.37 -8.21 -5.15
CA ALA A 117 -11.67 -7.57 -5.32
C ALA A 117 -12.70 -8.58 -5.88
N ALA A 118 -13.95 -8.52 -5.37
CA ALA A 118 -15.01 -9.51 -5.65
C ALA A 118 -15.28 -9.69 -7.15
N GLU A 119 -15.31 -8.60 -7.92
CA GLU A 119 -15.60 -8.60 -9.35
C GLU A 119 -14.35 -8.73 -10.24
N SER A 120 -13.19 -9.00 -9.62
CA SER A 120 -11.91 -9.00 -10.34
C SER A 120 -11.75 -10.20 -11.25
N LYS A 121 -11.33 -9.92 -12.50
CA LYS A 121 -10.93 -10.92 -13.51
C LYS A 121 -9.44 -11.22 -13.48
N THR A 122 -8.64 -10.48 -12.69
CA THR A 122 -7.20 -10.71 -12.55
C THR A 122 -6.93 -11.87 -11.61
N ASP A 123 -5.77 -12.48 -11.76
CA ASP A 123 -5.27 -13.47 -10.82
C ASP A 123 -4.64 -12.72 -9.64
N PHE A 124 -4.99 -13.13 -8.43
CA PHE A 124 -4.42 -12.58 -7.20
C PHE A 124 -3.67 -13.70 -6.47
N THR A 125 -2.37 -13.51 -6.26
CA THR A 125 -1.51 -14.45 -5.54
C THR A 125 -0.99 -13.76 -4.28
N ALA A 126 -1.38 -14.27 -3.12
CA ALA A 126 -0.80 -13.84 -1.86
C ALA A 126 0.61 -14.44 -1.72
N LEU A 127 1.62 -13.60 -1.59
CA LEU A 127 3.02 -14.01 -1.34
C LEU A 127 3.32 -14.15 0.15
N ILE A 128 2.69 -13.29 0.97
CA ILE A 128 2.69 -13.39 2.42
C ILE A 128 1.25 -13.26 2.88
N SER A 129 0.67 -14.40 3.27
CA SER A 129 -0.69 -14.50 3.80
C SER A 129 -0.69 -14.33 5.31
N LEU A 130 -1.75 -13.72 5.82
CA LEU A 130 -2.02 -13.66 7.24
C LEU A 130 -2.72 -14.92 7.74
N SER A 131 -2.57 -15.20 9.03
CA SER A 131 -3.21 -16.35 9.66
C SER A 131 -4.71 -16.11 9.94
N GLU A 132 -5.43 -17.17 10.31
CA GLU A 132 -6.80 -17.10 10.80
C GLU A 132 -6.94 -16.32 12.13
N GLN A 133 -5.81 -16.00 12.78
CA GLN A 133 -5.78 -15.15 13.97
C GLN A 133 -5.54 -13.68 13.66
N SER A 134 -5.65 -13.31 12.39
CA SER A 134 -5.53 -11.93 11.94
C SER A 134 -6.83 -11.15 12.09
N GLY A 135 -6.71 -9.84 12.23
CA GLY A 135 -7.86 -8.94 12.35
C GLY A 135 -7.48 -7.52 11.98
N LEU A 136 -8.49 -6.68 11.87
CA LEU A 136 -8.33 -5.28 11.48
C LEU A 136 -8.64 -4.36 12.67
N ILE A 137 -7.94 -3.22 12.69
CA ILE A 137 -8.18 -2.10 13.60
C ILE A 137 -8.13 -0.79 12.82
N ASP A 138 -8.84 0.23 13.30
CA ASP A 138 -8.76 1.56 12.69
C ASP A 138 -7.36 2.16 12.89
N ALA A 139 -6.70 2.57 11.80
CA ALA A 139 -5.37 3.21 11.86
C ALA A 139 -5.36 4.45 12.80
N PHE A 140 -6.50 5.16 12.88
CA PHE A 140 -6.64 6.31 13.78
C PHE A 140 -6.47 5.92 15.25
N GLN A 141 -6.88 4.70 15.67
CA GLN A 141 -6.76 4.25 17.06
C GLN A 141 -5.31 4.09 17.51
N LEU A 142 -4.37 3.80 16.59
CA LEU A 142 -2.95 3.66 16.88
C LEU A 142 -2.33 4.91 17.53
N ARG A 143 -2.92 6.08 17.28
CA ARG A 143 -2.43 7.37 17.81
C ARG A 143 -2.84 7.64 19.24
N PHE A 144 -3.89 7.00 19.74
CA PHE A 144 -4.53 7.36 21.00
C PHE A 144 -4.65 6.21 22.00
N SER A 145 -4.59 4.97 21.52
CA SER A 145 -4.77 3.79 22.35
C SER A 145 -3.42 3.13 22.66
N PRO A 146 -3.20 2.69 23.91
CA PRO A 146 -2.00 1.97 24.24
C PRO A 146 -1.97 0.57 23.60
N PRO A 147 -0.78 -0.01 23.35
CA PRO A 147 -0.62 -1.27 22.62
C PRO A 147 -1.42 -2.46 23.19
N ASP A 148 -1.55 -2.55 24.51
CA ASP A 148 -2.31 -3.60 25.18
C ASP A 148 -3.83 -3.49 24.91
N GLN A 149 -4.36 -2.26 24.83
CA GLN A 149 -5.75 -2.01 24.48
C GLN A 149 -6.00 -2.37 23.01
N LEU A 150 -5.15 -1.93 22.09
CA LEU A 150 -5.23 -2.24 20.66
C LEU A 150 -5.24 -3.76 20.43
N SER A 151 -4.36 -4.49 21.11
CA SER A 151 -4.28 -5.95 21.03
C SER A 151 -5.57 -6.65 21.51
N ARG A 152 -6.25 -6.08 22.50
CA ARG A 152 -7.55 -6.61 22.99
C ARG A 152 -8.71 -6.26 22.06
N GLU A 153 -8.72 -5.05 21.50
CA GLU A 153 -9.80 -4.55 20.66
C GLU A 153 -9.75 -5.11 19.23
N MET A 154 -8.61 -5.63 18.79
CA MET A 154 -8.48 -6.26 17.48
C MET A 154 -9.46 -7.43 17.35
N LYS A 155 -10.43 -7.27 16.47
CA LYS A 155 -11.41 -8.30 16.14
C LYS A 155 -10.81 -9.22 15.07
N VAL A 156 -10.60 -10.46 15.45
CA VAL A 156 -10.16 -11.50 14.53
C VAL A 156 -11.27 -11.79 13.52
N ASP A 157 -10.91 -11.88 12.27
CA ASP A 157 -11.77 -12.35 11.19
C ASP A 157 -11.00 -13.33 10.29
N ASP A 158 -11.69 -14.33 9.78
CA ASP A 158 -11.15 -15.44 8.99
C ASP A 158 -11.02 -15.11 7.49
N SER A 159 -11.26 -13.85 7.09
CA SER A 159 -11.11 -13.47 5.69
C SER A 159 -9.65 -13.53 5.23
N ALA A 160 -9.41 -14.15 4.08
CA ALA A 160 -8.07 -14.23 3.50
C ALA A 160 -7.50 -12.82 3.22
N LYS A 161 -6.38 -12.50 3.86
CA LYS A 161 -5.66 -11.23 3.75
C LYS A 161 -4.19 -11.49 3.43
N ALA A 162 -3.58 -10.59 2.69
CA ALA A 162 -2.14 -10.63 2.40
C ALA A 162 -1.51 -9.28 2.68
N VAL A 163 -0.29 -9.27 3.20
CA VAL A 163 0.54 -8.05 3.34
C VAL A 163 1.47 -7.86 2.15
N MET A 164 1.71 -8.93 1.39
CA MET A 164 2.45 -8.92 0.13
C MET A 164 1.71 -9.77 -0.89
N ALA A 165 1.47 -9.24 -2.08
CA ALA A 165 0.71 -9.94 -3.12
C ALA A 165 1.17 -9.58 -4.53
N ILE A 166 0.82 -10.44 -5.49
CA ILE A 166 0.89 -10.14 -6.93
C ILE A 166 -0.53 -10.17 -7.48
N THR A 167 -0.89 -9.11 -8.22
CA THR A 167 -2.02 -9.15 -9.15
C THR A 167 -1.50 -9.29 -10.57
N ALA A 168 -2.11 -10.16 -11.38
CA ALA A 168 -1.65 -10.42 -12.73
C ALA A 168 -2.83 -10.69 -13.68
N GLY A 169 -2.72 -10.19 -14.89
CA GLY A 169 -3.76 -10.36 -15.90
C GLY A 169 -3.69 -9.32 -17.01
N ASN A 170 -4.77 -9.23 -17.75
CA ASN A 170 -5.03 -8.09 -18.61
C ASN A 170 -5.80 -7.05 -17.80
N PHE A 171 -5.20 -5.88 -17.64
CA PHE A 171 -5.78 -4.79 -16.86
C PHE A 171 -6.60 -3.86 -17.76
N SER A 172 -7.71 -3.34 -17.23
CA SER A 172 -8.45 -2.24 -17.85
C SER A 172 -7.98 -0.91 -17.26
N SER A 173 -8.05 0.16 -18.07
CA SER A 173 -7.67 1.50 -17.59
C SER A 173 -8.57 1.99 -16.45
N ALA A 174 -7.94 2.54 -15.42
CA ALA A 174 -8.62 3.32 -14.39
C ALA A 174 -9.18 4.65 -14.92
N PHE A 175 -8.76 5.06 -16.13
CA PHE A 175 -9.11 6.33 -16.77
C PHE A 175 -9.77 6.12 -18.14
N PRO A 176 -10.98 5.55 -18.22
CA PRO A 176 -11.61 5.20 -19.51
C PRO A 176 -11.90 6.42 -20.40
N ASN A 177 -11.94 7.61 -19.82
CA ASN A 177 -12.17 8.88 -20.54
C ASN A 177 -10.86 9.58 -20.96
N GLY A 178 -9.71 8.92 -20.78
CA GLY A 178 -8.40 9.48 -21.10
C GLY A 178 -7.76 10.31 -19.99
N GLN A 179 -6.78 11.12 -20.34
CA GLN A 179 -5.96 11.86 -19.39
C GLN A 179 -6.78 12.91 -18.61
N PRO A 180 -6.68 12.92 -17.25
CA PRO A 180 -7.31 13.96 -16.43
C PRO A 180 -6.76 15.36 -16.73
N ALA A 181 -7.62 16.37 -16.66
CA ALA A 181 -7.23 17.77 -16.80
C ALA A 181 -6.17 18.18 -15.75
N LYS A 182 -5.36 19.20 -16.06
CA LYS A 182 -4.45 19.79 -15.06
C LYS A 182 -5.26 20.40 -13.92
N GLU A 183 -4.95 20.02 -12.68
CA GLU A 183 -5.45 20.74 -11.51
C GLU A 183 -4.89 22.17 -11.53
N LYS A 184 -5.77 23.18 -11.58
CA LYS A 184 -5.36 24.56 -11.37
C LYS A 184 -5.01 24.71 -9.90
N LYS A 185 -3.70 24.83 -9.58
CA LYS A 185 -3.29 25.27 -8.25
C LYS A 185 -3.79 26.71 -8.08
N GLU A 186 -4.77 26.94 -7.21
CA GLU A 186 -5.10 28.27 -6.71
C GLU A 186 -3.94 28.78 -5.86
N THR A 187 -2.91 29.30 -6.49
CA THR A 187 -1.87 30.06 -5.80
C THR A 187 -2.29 31.51 -5.83
N GLN A 188 -2.86 32.01 -4.74
CA GLN A 188 -2.90 33.45 -4.47
C GLN A 188 -1.46 33.92 -4.26
N ALA A 189 -0.82 34.39 -5.30
CA ALA A 189 0.26 35.39 -5.23
C ALA A 189 0.62 35.89 -6.65
N LYS A 190 0.35 37.14 -6.88
CA LYS A 190 0.96 38.14 -7.78
C LYS A 190 1.49 37.72 -9.16
N ALA A 191 0.88 38.38 -10.13
CA ALA A 191 1.29 38.54 -11.50
C ALA A 191 2.81 38.73 -11.69
N ALA A 192 3.37 37.89 -12.53
CA ALA A 192 4.42 38.22 -13.51
C ALA A 192 4.60 37.06 -14.49
N ALA A 193 4.49 37.39 -15.78
CA ALA A 193 4.99 36.71 -16.96
C ALA A 193 4.47 35.28 -17.26
N ASP A 194 3.50 35.26 -18.12
CA ASP A 194 3.32 34.50 -19.34
C ASP A 194 4.56 33.62 -19.71
N GLU A 195 4.57 32.38 -19.29
CA GLU A 195 5.20 31.33 -20.04
C GLU A 195 4.12 30.25 -20.22
N SER A 196 3.55 30.23 -21.42
CA SER A 196 2.77 29.12 -21.90
C SER A 196 3.70 27.90 -21.93
N GLU A 197 3.76 27.15 -20.84
CA GLU A 197 4.29 25.79 -20.91
C GLU A 197 3.40 25.03 -21.89
N ALA A 198 3.92 24.92 -23.11
CA ALA A 198 3.34 24.12 -24.17
C ALA A 198 3.06 22.74 -23.56
N GLU A 199 1.81 22.32 -23.63
CA GLU A 199 1.44 20.95 -23.29
C GLU A 199 2.35 20.04 -24.10
N THR A 200 3.29 19.36 -23.43
CA THR A 200 4.06 18.32 -24.08
C THR A 200 3.05 17.26 -24.52
N PRO A 201 2.81 17.06 -25.82
CA PRO A 201 1.85 16.07 -26.29
C PRO A 201 2.29 14.72 -25.72
N LEU A 202 1.38 13.96 -25.11
CA LEU A 202 1.66 12.58 -24.80
C LEU A 202 2.05 11.89 -26.10
N MET A 203 3.29 11.44 -26.23
CA MET A 203 3.82 10.76 -27.42
C MET A 203 3.14 9.41 -27.70
N HIS A 204 2.19 8.99 -26.84
CA HIS A 204 1.57 7.68 -26.90
C HIS A 204 0.05 7.76 -26.90
N THR A 205 -0.58 6.98 -27.75
CA THR A 205 -2.04 6.79 -27.78
C THR A 205 -2.53 6.26 -26.44
N HIS A 206 -3.65 6.78 -25.94
CA HIS A 206 -4.33 6.25 -24.76
C HIS A 206 -4.78 4.81 -25.00
N LEU A 207 -4.55 3.95 -23.99
CA LEU A 207 -4.98 2.56 -23.97
C LEU A 207 -6.10 2.40 -22.95
N ASN A 208 -7.16 1.69 -23.32
CA ASN A 208 -8.25 1.28 -22.43
C ASN A 208 -8.00 -0.08 -21.76
N GLU A 209 -7.13 -0.90 -22.36
CA GLU A 209 -6.80 -2.24 -21.87
C GLU A 209 -5.33 -2.54 -22.11
N SER A 210 -4.78 -3.48 -21.35
CA SER A 210 -3.41 -3.95 -21.51
C SER A 210 -3.17 -4.53 -22.89
N THR A 211 -2.01 -4.23 -23.48
CA THR A 211 -1.56 -4.82 -24.74
C THR A 211 -1.21 -6.30 -24.60
N GLU A 212 -0.83 -6.71 -23.40
CA GLU A 212 -0.47 -8.09 -23.05
C GLU A 212 -0.72 -8.35 -21.56
N ARG A 213 -0.62 -9.62 -21.16
CA ARG A 213 -0.68 -10.01 -19.74
C ARG A 213 0.48 -9.38 -18.99
N ASN A 214 0.19 -8.74 -17.88
CA ASN A 214 1.17 -8.07 -17.02
C ASN A 214 0.97 -8.44 -15.55
N SER A 215 1.89 -8.02 -14.68
CA SER A 215 1.83 -8.26 -13.23
C SER A 215 2.32 -7.04 -12.45
N ILE A 216 1.72 -6.85 -11.28
CA ILE A 216 2.04 -5.79 -10.31
C ILE A 216 2.32 -6.44 -8.97
N LEU A 217 3.44 -6.08 -8.35
CA LEU A 217 3.82 -6.51 -7.02
C LEU A 217 3.38 -5.45 -6.00
N LEU A 218 2.74 -5.89 -4.92
CA LEU A 218 2.11 -5.04 -3.91
C LEU A 218 2.69 -5.34 -2.53
N PHE A 219 3.03 -4.28 -1.78
CA PHE A 219 3.37 -4.32 -0.36
C PHE A 219 2.45 -3.36 0.40
N SER A 220 1.93 -3.79 1.54
CA SER A 220 1.01 -3.00 2.37
C SER A 220 1.68 -2.26 3.52
N ASP A 221 2.98 -2.04 3.42
CA ASP A 221 3.82 -1.36 4.40
C ASP A 221 5.01 -0.74 3.66
N VAL A 222 5.49 0.40 4.09
CA VAL A 222 6.73 1.04 3.63
C VAL A 222 7.82 1.00 4.69
N ASP A 223 7.45 0.80 5.94
CA ASP A 223 8.34 0.86 7.11
C ASP A 223 9.35 -0.28 7.14
N PHE A 224 9.05 -1.43 6.48
CA PHE A 224 9.99 -2.54 6.35
C PHE A 224 11.27 -2.18 5.57
N LEU A 225 11.28 -1.05 4.86
CA LEU A 225 12.46 -0.51 4.19
C LEU A 225 13.30 0.40 5.10
N SER A 226 12.82 0.68 6.31
CA SER A 226 13.48 1.58 7.25
C SER A 226 14.40 0.82 8.21
N ASP A 227 15.58 1.35 8.47
CA ASP A 227 16.52 0.85 9.49
C ASP A 227 16.13 1.24 10.94
N GLN A 228 14.93 1.82 11.13
CA GLN A 228 14.48 2.32 12.45
C GLN A 228 13.78 1.25 13.30
N PHE A 229 13.43 0.10 12.73
CA PHE A 229 12.65 -0.95 13.37
C PHE A 229 13.39 -2.28 13.48
#